data_dce0100acb01babb2d1718905d20e61a
#
_entry.id   dce0100acb01babb2d1718905d20e61a
#
_cell.length_a   1.000
_cell.length_b   1.000
_cell.length_c   1.000
_cell.angle_alpha   90.00
_cell.angle_beta   90.00
_cell.angle_gamma   90.00
#
_symmetry.space_group_name_H-M   'P 1'
#
loop_
_entity.id
_entity.type
_entity.pdbx_description
1 polymer ?
#
loop_
_entity_poly.entity_id
_entity_poly.type
_entity_poly.pdbx_seq_one_letter_code
_entity_poly.pdbx_strand_id
1 'polypeptide(L)'
;YDRKETYIHVNPNDGDEKRDVLYTLGINKSGDFKMYKPCFSAKEILNDGCQDAVMGFVPLIIDYEEFKDGDDIVPYGSRIDKPRQIVGQLKNGDYYILTAKAPGLTFQTSRDLLKKLDVPFAYDLDGGSSTQTTFFDERLTPVYRDVTGRKIPTIMTFEPIEIA
;
A
#
# COMPACT_ATOMS: atom_id res chain seq x y z
N TYR A 1 11.52 -7.23 -13.74
CA TYR A 1 10.07 -7.01 -13.76
C TYR A 1 9.61 -6.95 -15.22
N ASP A 2 9.06 -8.03 -15.74
CA ASP A 2 8.60 -8.11 -17.13
C ASP A 2 7.07 -8.23 -17.14
N ARG A 3 6.39 -7.11 -17.24
CA ARG A 3 4.94 -7.05 -17.32
C ARG A 3 4.49 -6.56 -18.69
N LYS A 4 3.61 -7.33 -19.32
CA LYS A 4 3.12 -7.01 -20.67
C LYS A 4 2.11 -5.88 -20.72
N GLU A 5 1.45 -5.59 -19.61
CA GLU A 5 0.40 -4.58 -19.52
C GLU A 5 0.62 -3.65 -18.34
N THR A 6 0.43 -2.36 -18.56
CA THR A 6 0.44 -1.34 -17.51
C THR A 6 -0.89 -1.36 -16.76
N TYR A 7 -0.83 -1.41 -15.43
CA TYR A 7 -2.00 -1.30 -14.58
C TYR A 7 -1.91 -0.04 -13.74
N ILE A 8 -2.84 0.87 -13.97
CA ILE A 8 -2.99 2.08 -13.16
C ILE A 8 -4.40 2.11 -12.61
N HIS A 9 -4.49 1.95 -11.31
CA HIS A 9 -5.73 2.16 -10.58
C HIS A 9 -5.68 3.53 -9.92
N VAL A 10 -6.05 4.54 -10.69
CA VAL A 10 -6.33 5.89 -10.21
C VAL A 10 -7.85 6.05 -10.26
N ASN A 11 -8.41 6.75 -9.31
CA ASN A 11 -9.86 6.90 -9.19
C ASN A 11 -10.51 7.32 -10.52
N PRO A 12 -11.48 6.56 -11.04
CA PRO A 12 -12.14 6.89 -12.31
C PRO A 12 -13.12 8.08 -12.22
N ASN A 13 -13.42 8.57 -11.03
CA ASN A 13 -14.32 9.70 -10.83
C ASN A 13 -13.50 10.98 -10.60
N ASP A 14 -12.97 11.56 -11.68
CA ASP A 14 -12.47 12.92 -11.68
C ASP A 14 -13.63 13.87 -11.30
N GLY A 15 -13.68 14.28 -10.04
CA GLY A 15 -14.72 15.19 -9.53
C GLY A 15 -15.28 14.89 -8.16
N ASP A 16 -14.85 13.83 -7.49
CA ASP A 16 -15.21 13.59 -6.10
C ASP A 16 -14.15 14.26 -5.20
N GLU A 17 -14.44 15.47 -4.72
CA GLU A 17 -13.55 16.29 -3.88
C GLU A 17 -12.92 15.54 -2.70
N LYS A 18 -13.55 14.47 -2.21
CA LYS A 18 -13.03 13.67 -1.10
C LYS A 18 -11.88 12.72 -1.50
N ARG A 19 -11.65 12.52 -2.79
CA ARG A 19 -10.63 11.59 -3.29
C ARG A 19 -9.40 12.29 -3.84
N ASP A 20 -9.48 13.60 -4.06
CA ASP A 20 -8.36 14.44 -4.50
C ASP A 20 -7.27 14.60 -3.41
N VAL A 21 -7.51 14.06 -2.22
CA VAL A 21 -6.57 14.09 -1.10
C VAL A 21 -5.77 12.78 -0.93
N LEU A 22 -6.09 11.75 -1.71
CA LEU A 22 -5.44 10.44 -1.57
C LEU A 22 -4.12 10.39 -2.35
N TYR A 23 -3.14 9.78 -1.73
CA TYR A 23 -1.82 9.54 -2.33
C TYR A 23 -1.84 8.28 -3.20
N THR A 24 -1.00 8.26 -4.22
CA THR A 24 -0.85 7.11 -5.11
C THR A 24 0.54 6.50 -4.95
N LEU A 25 0.58 5.20 -4.69
CA LEU A 25 1.81 4.42 -4.76
C LEU A 25 2.04 4.01 -6.23
N GLY A 26 3.09 4.51 -6.83
CA GLY A 26 3.55 4.10 -8.16
C GLY A 26 4.68 3.10 -8.07
N ILE A 27 4.77 2.24 -9.07
CA ILE A 27 5.86 1.28 -9.26
C ILE A 27 6.43 1.52 -10.66
N ASN A 28 7.70 1.89 -10.74
CA ASN A 28 8.35 2.13 -12.03
C ASN A 28 8.82 0.81 -12.68
N LYS A 29 9.41 0.90 -13.87
CA LYS A 29 9.88 -0.27 -14.62
C LYS A 29 11.03 -1.03 -13.95
N SER A 30 11.81 -0.37 -13.10
CA SER A 30 12.86 -1.03 -12.29
C SER A 30 12.31 -1.68 -11.03
N GLY A 31 11.03 -1.46 -10.71
CA GLY A 31 10.40 -1.95 -9.49
C GLY A 31 10.41 -0.93 -8.34
N ASP A 32 11.07 0.22 -8.49
CA ASP A 32 11.15 1.19 -7.40
C ASP A 32 9.79 1.82 -7.11
N PHE A 33 9.51 1.97 -5.82
CA PHE A 33 8.33 2.65 -5.33
C PHE A 33 8.49 4.16 -5.42
N LYS A 34 7.44 4.83 -5.88
CA LYS A 34 7.36 6.27 -5.93
C LYS A 34 6.02 6.77 -5.42
N MET A 35 6.05 7.79 -4.56
CA MET A 35 4.84 8.40 -4.04
C MET A 35 4.42 9.59 -4.88
N TYR A 36 3.16 9.59 -5.28
CA TYR A 36 2.51 10.72 -5.93
C TYR A 36 1.52 11.38 -4.99
N LYS A 37 1.64 12.69 -4.87
CA LYS A 37 0.69 13.52 -4.13
C LYS A 37 -0.70 13.44 -4.79
N PRO A 38 -1.77 13.79 -4.06
CA PRO A 38 -3.06 14.07 -4.67
C PRO A 38 -2.88 15.02 -5.87
N CYS A 39 -3.78 15.00 -6.82
CA CYS A 39 -3.78 15.81 -8.05
C CYS A 39 -2.99 15.26 -9.26
N PHE A 40 -2.17 14.23 -9.11
CA PHE A 40 -1.56 13.59 -10.27
C PHE A 40 -2.58 12.72 -11.02
N SER A 41 -2.77 12.99 -12.29
CA SER A 41 -3.56 12.14 -13.17
C SER A 41 -2.82 10.84 -13.53
N ALA A 42 -3.56 9.81 -13.91
CA ALA A 42 -2.98 8.57 -14.43
C ALA A 42 -2.01 8.80 -15.59
N LYS A 43 -2.30 9.75 -16.47
CA LYS A 43 -1.45 10.12 -17.61
C LYS A 43 -0.11 10.70 -17.14
N GLU A 44 -0.11 11.55 -16.13
CA GLU A 44 1.12 12.14 -15.60
C GLU A 44 1.98 11.07 -14.91
N ILE A 45 1.36 10.16 -14.16
CA ILE A 45 2.05 9.03 -13.51
C ILE A 45 2.70 8.11 -14.56
N LEU A 46 1.98 7.79 -15.63
CA LEU A 46 2.51 7.01 -16.76
C LEU A 46 3.68 7.74 -17.47
N ASN A 47 3.52 9.04 -17.75
CA ASN A 47 4.56 9.83 -18.39
C ASN A 47 5.82 9.97 -17.53
N ASP A 48 5.68 9.87 -16.21
CA ASP A 48 6.79 9.89 -15.25
C ASP A 48 7.51 8.52 -15.13
N GLY A 49 7.10 7.53 -15.91
CA GLY A 49 7.77 6.24 -16.05
C GLY A 49 7.25 5.15 -15.12
N CYS A 50 6.17 5.38 -14.40
CA CYS A 50 5.52 4.30 -13.68
C CYS A 50 4.86 3.31 -14.63
N GLN A 51 4.93 2.05 -14.27
CA GLN A 51 4.28 0.96 -14.98
C GLN A 51 2.99 0.52 -14.29
N ASP A 52 3.00 0.50 -12.97
CA ASP A 52 1.84 0.22 -12.15
C ASP A 52 1.63 1.31 -11.11
N ALA A 53 0.39 1.51 -10.72
CA ALA A 53 0.05 2.41 -9.62
C ALA A 53 -1.21 1.95 -8.90
N VAL A 54 -1.22 2.10 -7.59
CA VAL A 54 -2.38 1.84 -6.74
C VAL A 54 -2.67 3.07 -5.90
N MET A 55 -3.94 3.47 -5.87
CA MET A 55 -4.42 4.57 -5.07
C MET A 55 -5.51 4.08 -4.11
N GLY A 56 -5.70 4.80 -3.05
CA GLY A 56 -6.83 4.58 -2.15
C GLY A 56 -6.48 4.63 -0.67
N PHE A 57 -5.18 4.81 -0.34
CA PHE A 57 -4.72 4.87 1.03
C PHE A 57 -3.62 5.91 1.20
N VAL A 58 -2.86 5.80 2.27
CA VAL A 58 -1.94 6.85 2.67
C VAL A 58 -0.56 6.29 2.98
N PRO A 59 0.50 7.06 2.73
CA PRO A 59 1.80 6.74 3.28
C PRO A 59 1.77 6.83 4.81
N LEU A 60 2.60 6.03 5.47
CA LEU A 60 2.83 6.09 6.92
C LEU A 60 4.23 6.60 7.23
N ILE A 61 5.19 6.25 6.39
CA ILE A 61 6.60 6.70 6.46
C ILE A 61 7.03 7.17 5.07
N ILE A 62 7.68 8.32 5.01
CA ILE A 62 8.37 8.85 3.82
C ILE A 62 9.73 9.37 4.27
N ASP A 63 10.81 8.93 3.62
CA ASP A 63 12.19 9.33 3.92
C ASP A 63 12.56 9.16 5.40
N TYR A 64 12.17 8.01 6.01
CA TYR A 64 12.34 7.67 7.43
C TYR A 64 11.49 8.51 8.40
N GLU A 65 10.71 9.47 7.92
CA GLU A 65 9.88 10.34 8.75
C GLU A 65 8.41 9.92 8.74
N GLU A 66 7.74 10.13 9.87
CA GLU A 66 6.32 9.86 10.00
C GLU A 66 5.51 10.80 9.12
N PHE A 67 4.67 10.23 8.27
CA PHE A 67 3.68 10.97 7.51
C PHE A 67 2.36 11.04 8.29
N LYS A 68 2.03 12.20 8.84
CA LYS A 68 0.87 12.40 9.72
C LYS A 68 -0.37 12.95 9.02
N ASP A 69 -0.22 13.59 7.88
CA ASP A 69 -1.35 14.14 7.12
C ASP A 69 -2.38 13.05 6.75
N GLY A 70 -1.94 11.79 6.68
CA GLY A 70 -2.81 10.64 6.47
C GLY A 70 -3.88 10.43 7.54
N ASP A 71 -3.66 10.93 8.76
CA ASP A 71 -4.61 10.81 9.87
C ASP A 71 -5.86 11.65 9.64
N ASP A 72 -5.72 12.77 8.96
CA ASP A 72 -6.85 13.64 8.58
C ASP A 72 -7.53 13.16 7.29
N ILE A 73 -6.76 12.56 6.38
CA ILE A 73 -7.26 11.98 5.13
C ILE A 73 -8.15 10.76 5.41
N VAL A 74 -7.73 9.89 6.34
CA VAL A 74 -8.46 8.67 6.71
C VAL A 74 -8.68 8.61 8.23
N PRO A 75 -9.50 9.52 8.81
CA PRO A 75 -9.59 9.67 10.27
C PRO A 75 -10.12 8.43 10.98
N TYR A 76 -11.02 7.69 10.34
CA TYR A 76 -11.51 6.43 10.90
C TYR A 76 -10.43 5.36 10.96
N GLY A 77 -9.58 5.30 9.93
CA GLY A 77 -8.46 4.37 9.86
C GLY A 77 -7.35 4.68 10.84
N SER A 78 -7.11 5.97 11.14
CA SER A 78 -6.00 6.40 11.99
C SER A 78 -6.18 6.04 13.47
N ARG A 79 -7.43 6.04 13.96
CA ARG A 79 -7.75 6.02 15.40
C ARG A 79 -8.12 4.65 15.97
N ILE A 80 -8.45 3.69 15.12
CA ILE A 80 -8.91 2.37 15.57
C ILE A 80 -7.92 1.27 15.22
N ASP A 81 -7.83 0.29 16.13
CA ASP A 81 -7.15 -0.95 15.83
C ASP A 81 -7.94 -1.74 14.80
N LYS A 82 -7.29 -2.07 13.70
CA LYS A 82 -7.84 -2.97 12.68
C LYS A 82 -6.71 -3.71 11.97
N PRO A 83 -6.96 -4.87 11.37
CA PRO A 83 -5.99 -5.53 10.52
C PRO A 83 -5.44 -4.56 9.49
N ARG A 84 -4.11 -4.58 9.29
CA ARG A 84 -3.39 -3.73 8.35
C ARG A 84 -2.59 -4.55 7.38
N GLN A 85 -2.44 -3.99 6.21
CA GLN A 85 -1.50 -4.47 5.22
C GLN A 85 -0.69 -3.28 4.73
N ILE A 86 0.60 -3.31 5.02
CA ILE A 86 1.51 -2.23 4.72
C ILE A 86 2.59 -2.80 3.82
N VAL A 87 2.89 -2.08 2.75
CA VAL A 87 3.99 -2.41 1.84
C VAL A 87 5.02 -1.31 1.89
N GLY A 88 6.27 -1.68 1.68
CA GLY A 88 7.35 -0.72 1.59
C GLY A 88 8.55 -1.26 0.86
N GLN A 89 9.50 -0.36 0.63
CA GLN A 89 10.77 -0.68 -0.02
C GLN A 89 11.91 -0.19 0.86
N LEU A 90 12.91 -1.04 1.05
CA LEU A 90 14.12 -0.73 1.80
C LEU A 90 15.11 0.04 0.91
N LYS A 91 16.10 0.65 1.53
CA LYS A 91 17.13 1.43 0.84
C LYS A 91 17.95 0.62 -0.20
N ASN A 92 18.07 -0.68 0.01
CA ASN A 92 18.75 -1.59 -0.91
C ASN A 92 17.87 -2.07 -2.07
N GLY A 93 16.61 -1.61 -2.13
CA GLY A 93 15.64 -1.99 -3.15
C GLY A 93 14.74 -3.18 -2.78
N ASP A 94 15.03 -3.90 -1.71
CA ASP A 94 14.19 -5.01 -1.26
C ASP A 94 12.81 -4.52 -0.83
N TYR A 95 11.79 -5.35 -1.06
CA TYR A 95 10.43 -5.09 -0.59
C TYR A 95 10.17 -5.76 0.75
N TYR A 96 9.27 -5.17 1.51
CA TYR A 96 8.69 -5.82 2.67
C TYR A 96 7.18 -5.67 2.70
N ILE A 97 6.52 -6.63 3.31
CA ILE A 97 5.09 -6.61 3.60
C ILE A 97 4.92 -6.81 5.09
N LEU A 98 4.27 -5.84 5.74
CA LEU A 98 3.86 -5.96 7.13
C LEU A 98 2.37 -6.22 7.17
N THR A 99 1.99 -7.34 7.77
CA THR A 99 0.59 -7.71 7.95
C THR A 99 0.26 -7.82 9.42
N ALA A 100 -0.61 -6.95 9.91
CA ALA A 100 -1.13 -7.00 11.27
C ALA A 100 -2.48 -7.71 11.30
N LYS A 101 -2.54 -8.83 12.03
CA LYS A 101 -3.78 -9.59 12.27
C LYS A 101 -4.66 -8.85 13.27
N ALA A 102 -5.94 -9.26 13.39
CA ALA A 102 -6.83 -8.75 14.41
C ALA A 102 -6.23 -8.90 15.84
N PRO A 103 -6.39 -7.93 16.75
CA PRO A 103 -7.19 -6.70 16.62
C PRO A 103 -6.62 -5.70 15.62
N GLY A 104 -5.34 -5.79 15.28
CA GLY A 104 -4.66 -4.94 14.31
C GLY A 104 -3.87 -3.79 14.95
N LEU A 105 -3.68 -2.72 14.19
CA LEU A 105 -2.90 -1.55 14.59
C LEU A 105 -3.63 -0.26 14.19
N THR A 106 -3.46 0.81 14.97
CA THR A 106 -3.72 2.17 14.51
C THR A 106 -2.62 2.63 13.55
N PHE A 107 -2.80 3.77 12.89
CA PHE A 107 -1.70 4.36 12.09
C PHE A 107 -0.50 4.72 12.98
N GLN A 108 -0.74 5.27 14.17
CA GLN A 108 0.36 5.64 15.05
C GLN A 108 1.16 4.42 15.52
N THR A 109 0.49 3.36 15.98
CA THR A 109 1.20 2.14 16.38
C THR A 109 1.93 1.46 15.21
N SER A 110 1.40 1.60 14.00
CA SER A 110 2.09 1.14 12.77
C SER A 110 3.35 1.96 12.52
N ARG A 111 3.28 3.30 12.60
CA ARG A 111 4.46 4.18 12.46
C ARG A 111 5.51 3.90 13.52
N ASP A 112 5.12 3.75 14.78
CA ASP A 112 6.04 3.42 15.87
C ASP A 112 6.81 2.12 15.62
N LEU A 113 6.12 1.11 15.08
CA LEU A 113 6.75 -0.15 14.69
C LEU A 113 7.70 0.03 13.50
N LEU A 114 7.26 0.72 12.47
CA LEU A 114 8.03 0.95 11.25
C LEU A 114 9.30 1.79 11.51
N LYS A 115 9.23 2.75 12.41
CA LYS A 115 10.42 3.52 12.86
C LYS A 115 11.41 2.65 13.62
N LYS A 116 10.95 1.70 14.44
CA LYS A 116 11.84 0.74 15.09
C LYS A 116 12.54 -0.21 14.12
N LEU A 117 11.89 -0.49 12.97
CA LEU A 117 12.44 -1.28 11.88
C LEU A 117 13.33 -0.46 10.94
N ASP A 118 13.45 0.86 11.18
CA ASP A 118 14.28 1.81 10.39
C ASP A 118 13.99 1.74 8.89
N VAL A 119 12.70 1.73 8.51
CA VAL A 119 12.29 1.66 7.12
C VAL A 119 12.16 3.05 6.50
N PRO A 120 12.66 3.27 5.27
CA PRO A 120 12.61 4.56 4.60
C PRO A 120 11.23 4.91 4.06
N PHE A 121 10.43 3.89 3.73
CA PHE A 121 9.15 4.06 3.06
C PHE A 121 8.14 3.01 3.49
N ALA A 122 6.92 3.45 3.78
CA ALA A 122 5.80 2.57 4.11
C ALA A 122 4.47 3.15 3.61
N TYR A 123 3.65 2.32 2.97
CA TYR A 123 2.35 2.67 2.45
C TYR A 123 1.28 1.71 2.95
N ASP A 124 0.22 2.25 3.59
CA ASP A 124 -0.91 1.45 4.06
C ASP A 124 -1.84 1.11 2.89
N LEU A 125 -2.14 -0.16 2.73
CA LEU A 125 -3.12 -0.68 1.78
C LEU A 125 -4.47 -0.84 2.47
N ASP A 126 -5.47 -1.38 1.75
CA ASP A 126 -6.79 -1.66 2.35
C ASP A 126 -6.66 -2.65 3.51
N GLY A 127 -7.25 -2.27 4.62
CA GLY A 127 -7.20 -3.01 5.87
C GLY A 127 -8.49 -3.75 6.20
N GLY A 128 -8.62 -4.15 7.46
CA GLY A 128 -9.81 -4.83 7.95
C GLY A 128 -10.04 -6.17 7.26
N SER A 129 -11.23 -6.38 6.71
CA SER A 129 -11.57 -7.63 6.00
C SER A 129 -10.86 -7.81 4.66
N SER A 130 -10.25 -6.75 4.13
CA SER A 130 -9.44 -6.80 2.91
C SER A 130 -8.00 -7.24 3.15
N THR A 131 -7.52 -7.24 4.40
CA THR A 131 -6.19 -7.71 4.76
C THR A 131 -6.06 -9.21 4.50
N GLN A 132 -5.38 -9.55 3.41
CA GLN A 132 -5.19 -10.94 3.00
C GLN A 132 -3.76 -11.13 2.51
N THR A 133 -3.02 -12.03 3.16
CA THR A 133 -1.66 -12.39 2.80
C THR A 133 -1.57 -13.89 2.62
N THR A 134 -1.06 -14.31 1.48
CA THR A 134 -0.78 -15.72 1.15
C THR A 134 0.71 -15.84 0.86
N PHE A 135 1.32 -16.92 1.33
CA PHE A 135 2.70 -17.24 1.07
C PHE A 135 2.80 -18.74 0.76
N PHE A 136 3.34 -19.08 -0.40
CA PHE A 136 3.42 -20.47 -0.91
C PHE A 136 2.09 -21.23 -0.73
N ASP A 137 0.99 -20.69 -1.27
CA ASP A 137 -0.36 -21.26 -1.19
C ASP A 137 -0.97 -21.36 0.21
N GLU A 138 -0.23 -20.99 1.26
CA GLU A 138 -0.75 -20.88 2.62
C GLU A 138 -1.26 -19.47 2.90
N ARG A 139 -2.50 -19.39 3.36
CA ARG A 139 -3.06 -18.13 3.85
C ARG A 139 -2.52 -17.82 5.24
N LEU A 140 -1.72 -16.77 5.37
CA LEU A 140 -1.12 -16.35 6.64
C LEU A 140 -2.07 -15.54 7.52
N THR A 141 -3.09 -14.92 6.93
CA THR A 141 -4.06 -14.11 7.67
C THR A 141 -5.37 -14.86 7.89
N PRO A 142 -5.91 -14.88 9.12
CA PRO A 142 -7.25 -15.38 9.35
C PRO A 142 -8.28 -14.49 8.65
N VAL A 143 -9.42 -15.06 8.31
CA VAL A 143 -10.55 -14.29 7.81
C VAL A 143 -11.06 -13.37 8.92
N TYR A 144 -11.11 -12.07 8.65
CA TYR A 144 -11.59 -11.08 9.60
C TYR A 144 -13.08 -10.81 9.36
N ARG A 145 -13.91 -11.13 10.34
CA ARG A 145 -15.37 -10.94 10.35
C ARG A 145 -16.17 -11.70 9.27
N ASP A 146 -15.52 -12.51 8.45
CA ASP A 146 -16.18 -13.29 7.40
C ASP A 146 -15.50 -14.65 7.27
N VAL A 147 -16.29 -15.71 7.20
CA VAL A 147 -15.81 -17.10 7.13
C VAL A 147 -15.16 -17.42 5.78
N THR A 148 -15.59 -16.73 4.72
CA THR A 148 -15.12 -16.96 3.35
C THR A 148 -14.02 -16.03 2.88
N GLY A 149 -13.82 -14.91 3.59
CA GLY A 149 -12.98 -13.79 3.15
C GLY A 149 -13.69 -12.92 2.12
N ARG A 150 -13.34 -11.64 2.15
CA ARG A 150 -13.84 -10.66 1.18
C ARG A 150 -13.20 -10.87 -0.17
N LYS A 151 -13.96 -10.81 -1.25
CA LYS A 151 -13.39 -10.66 -2.60
C LYS A 151 -12.74 -9.28 -2.71
N ILE A 152 -11.49 -9.25 -3.14
CA ILE A 152 -10.71 -8.03 -3.40
C ILE A 152 -10.46 -7.92 -4.90
N PRO A 153 -10.57 -6.70 -5.47
CA PRO A 153 -10.45 -6.50 -6.92
C PRO A 153 -9.01 -6.52 -7.41
N THR A 154 -8.05 -6.24 -6.53
CA THR A 154 -6.64 -6.09 -6.90
C THR A 154 -5.77 -6.75 -5.83
N ILE A 155 -4.74 -7.43 -6.27
CA ILE A 155 -3.71 -8.02 -5.43
C ILE A 155 -2.33 -7.58 -5.91
N MET A 156 -1.38 -7.54 -4.99
CA MET A 156 0.04 -7.36 -5.30
C MET A 156 0.74 -8.69 -5.08
N THR A 157 1.46 -9.16 -6.09
CA THR A 157 2.22 -10.41 -6.04
C THR A 157 3.70 -10.13 -6.11
N PHE A 158 4.47 -10.92 -5.38
CA PHE A 158 5.93 -10.89 -5.41
C PHE A 158 6.41 -12.30 -5.76
N GLU A 159 7.12 -12.41 -6.85
CA GLU A 159 7.65 -13.70 -7.33
C GLU A 159 9.17 -13.71 -7.17
N PRO A 160 9.76 -14.85 -6.78
CA PRO A 160 11.21 -14.98 -6.78
C PRO A 160 11.76 -14.76 -8.20
N ILE A 161 12.84 -13.99 -8.31
CA ILE A 161 13.59 -13.93 -9.56
C ILE A 161 14.45 -15.19 -9.63
N GLU A 162 14.24 -16.04 -10.63
CA GLU A 162 15.18 -17.11 -10.93
C GLU A 162 16.50 -16.45 -11.37
N ILE A 163 17.51 -16.55 -10.52
CA ILE A 163 18.86 -16.13 -10.88
C ILE A 163 19.42 -17.24 -11.76
N ALA A 164 19.52 -16.94 -13.06
CA ALA A 164 20.13 -17.83 -14.05
C ALA A 164 21.65 -17.93 -13.84
#